data_47a7e1ab89a03125fc0b25022e857b5d
#
_entry.id   47a7e1ab89a03125fc0b25022e857b5d
#
_cell.length_a   1.000
_cell.length_b   1.000
_cell.length_c   1.000
_cell.angle_alpha   90.00
_cell.angle_beta   90.00
_cell.angle_gamma   90.00
#
_symmetry.space_group_name_H-M   'P 1'
#
loop_
_entity.id
_entity.type
_entity.pdbx_description
1 polymer ?
#
loop_
_entity_poly.entity_id
_entity_poly.type
_entity_poly.pdbx_seq_one_letter_code
_entity_poly.pdbx_strand_id
1 'polypeptide(L)'
;MALGDGASDGWHERMNVVSSREDLARFSALDIDFEAIGLMEPGVPQEPYFCDPVGGEPVGRVGCDGVHFILLPGDERVFCVDPAMGEPGSYVLPVAENFRQFLSFVLFCGDANPISQIWWMDEGRFRDFLKEESERSWEGMEDFLERKKAALAAIAAAFGIEPADPYGKVKALQASFDPACLRFSEEYYDTLGLDSPEQEEI
;
A
#
# COMPACT_ATOMS: atom_id res chain seq x y z
N MET A 1 57.82 19.99 -17.65
CA MET A 1 57.14 19.98 -16.34
C MET A 1 55.84 20.71 -16.48
N ALA A 2 54.76 19.99 -16.63
CA ALA A 2 53.40 20.51 -16.48
C ALA A 2 52.51 19.36 -16.06
N LEU A 3 52.01 19.44 -14.85
CA LEU A 3 51.12 18.49 -14.21
C LEU A 3 49.72 18.68 -14.82
N GLY A 4 49.15 17.63 -15.33
CA GLY A 4 47.76 17.60 -15.77
C GLY A 4 46.85 17.22 -14.59
N ASP A 5 46.00 18.16 -14.17
CA ASP A 5 44.90 17.91 -13.26
C ASP A 5 43.83 17.11 -13.96
N GLY A 6 43.69 15.85 -13.54
CA GLY A 6 42.57 14.99 -13.91
C GLY A 6 41.37 15.31 -13.03
N ALA A 7 40.46 16.14 -13.49
CA ALA A 7 39.16 16.31 -12.91
C ALA A 7 38.36 15.03 -13.12
N SER A 8 38.17 14.26 -12.08
CA SER A 8 37.21 13.16 -12.04
C SER A 8 35.80 13.73 -11.92
N ASP A 9 35.14 13.90 -13.07
CA ASP A 9 33.70 14.18 -13.10
C ASP A 9 32.94 12.96 -12.52
N GLY A 10 32.65 13.06 -11.27
CA GLY A 10 31.71 12.16 -10.61
C GLY A 10 30.29 12.42 -11.11
N TRP A 11 29.90 11.72 -12.16
CA TRP A 11 28.50 11.62 -12.56
C TRP A 11 27.76 10.82 -11.49
N HIS A 12 27.24 11.51 -10.48
CA HIS A 12 26.16 10.96 -9.68
C HIS A 12 24.95 10.85 -10.61
N GLU A 13 24.72 9.66 -11.17
CA GLU A 13 23.39 9.29 -11.64
C GLU A 13 22.43 9.49 -10.47
N ARG A 14 21.75 10.63 -10.47
CA ARG A 14 20.51 10.76 -9.72
C ARG A 14 19.54 9.82 -10.41
N MET A 15 19.43 8.60 -9.88
CA MET A 15 18.28 7.79 -10.17
C MET A 15 17.08 8.66 -9.81
N ASN A 16 16.29 9.03 -10.80
CA ASN A 16 14.99 9.67 -10.58
C ASN A 16 14.14 8.63 -9.81
N VAL A 17 14.16 8.70 -8.50
CA VAL A 17 13.21 7.95 -7.67
C VAL A 17 11.88 8.64 -7.93
N VAL A 18 11.06 8.03 -8.77
CA VAL A 18 9.68 8.47 -9.02
C VAL A 18 8.95 8.34 -7.70
N SER A 19 8.26 9.37 -7.25
CA SER A 19 7.57 9.36 -5.97
C SER A 19 6.35 8.44 -6.02
N SER A 20 5.98 7.88 -4.87
CA SER A 20 4.77 7.05 -4.74
C SER A 20 3.51 7.80 -5.22
N ARG A 21 3.46 9.12 -5.02
CA ARG A 21 2.35 9.98 -5.48
C ARG A 21 2.27 10.11 -6.99
N GLU A 22 3.42 10.27 -7.66
CA GLU A 22 3.48 10.31 -9.12
C GLU A 22 3.08 8.96 -9.72
N ASP A 23 3.54 7.87 -9.11
CA ASP A 23 3.18 6.52 -9.52
C ASP A 23 1.68 6.23 -9.24
N LEU A 24 1.11 6.68 -8.13
CA LEU A 24 -0.32 6.57 -7.83
C LEU A 24 -1.16 7.35 -8.86
N ALA A 25 -0.78 8.59 -9.19
CA ALA A 25 -1.47 9.37 -10.20
C ALA A 25 -1.44 8.69 -11.58
N ARG A 26 -0.30 8.08 -11.94
CA ARG A 26 -0.16 7.30 -13.17
C ARG A 26 -1.02 6.03 -13.14
N PHE A 27 -1.07 5.35 -12.00
CA PHE A 27 -1.87 4.14 -11.80
C PHE A 27 -3.37 4.44 -11.92
N SER A 28 -3.86 5.49 -11.25
CA SER A 28 -5.27 5.90 -11.30
C SER A 28 -5.74 6.31 -12.69
N ALA A 29 -4.82 6.66 -13.59
CA ALA A 29 -5.10 7.01 -14.98
C ALA A 29 -5.12 5.80 -15.94
N LEU A 30 -4.84 4.58 -15.45
CA LEU A 30 -4.92 3.38 -16.28
C LEU A 30 -6.38 3.03 -16.60
N ASP A 31 -6.62 2.60 -17.83
CA ASP A 31 -7.92 2.07 -18.25
C ASP A 31 -7.98 0.55 -17.97
N ILE A 32 -8.20 0.21 -16.70
CA ILE A 32 -8.25 -1.17 -16.20
C ILE A 32 -9.43 -1.37 -15.24
N ASP A 33 -9.81 -2.61 -15.03
CA ASP A 33 -10.78 -2.97 -13.99
C ASP A 33 -10.07 -3.06 -12.62
N PHE A 34 -10.14 -1.99 -11.83
CA PHE A 34 -9.55 -1.93 -10.51
C PHE A 34 -10.24 -2.86 -9.50
N GLU A 35 -11.53 -3.10 -9.65
CA GLU A 35 -12.27 -4.04 -8.78
C GLU A 35 -11.77 -5.48 -8.97
N ALA A 36 -11.37 -5.84 -10.18
CA ALA A 36 -10.85 -7.17 -10.46
C ALA A 36 -9.53 -7.48 -9.74
N ILE A 37 -8.79 -6.48 -9.32
CA ILE A 37 -7.57 -6.61 -8.52
C ILE A 37 -7.76 -6.23 -7.04
N GLY A 38 -8.99 -6.13 -6.58
CA GLY A 38 -9.32 -5.84 -5.20
C GLY A 38 -8.89 -4.45 -4.71
N LEU A 39 -8.72 -3.47 -5.61
CA LEU A 39 -8.32 -2.11 -5.26
C LEU A 39 -9.25 -1.09 -5.91
N MET A 40 -10.33 -0.75 -5.21
CA MET A 40 -11.37 0.12 -5.72
C MET A 40 -11.02 1.61 -5.56
N GLU A 41 -11.48 2.42 -6.49
CA GLU A 41 -11.43 3.89 -6.45
C GLU A 41 -10.03 4.46 -6.15
N PRO A 42 -8.99 4.08 -6.92
CA PRO A 42 -7.63 4.50 -6.62
C PRO A 42 -7.47 6.02 -6.73
N GLY A 43 -6.90 6.63 -5.68
CA GLY A 43 -6.67 8.07 -5.59
C GLY A 43 -7.93 8.93 -5.41
N VAL A 44 -9.11 8.32 -5.22
CA VAL A 44 -10.36 9.06 -5.01
C VAL A 44 -10.49 9.44 -3.53
N PRO A 45 -10.64 10.75 -3.19
CA PRO A 45 -10.87 11.18 -1.82
C PRO A 45 -12.12 10.54 -1.23
N GLN A 46 -12.01 10.06 0.01
CA GLN A 46 -13.10 9.46 0.78
C GLN A 46 -13.26 10.20 2.10
N GLU A 47 -14.42 10.05 2.72
CA GLU A 47 -14.62 10.49 4.08
C GLU A 47 -13.75 9.64 5.01
N PRO A 48 -12.89 10.26 5.86
CA PRO A 48 -11.94 9.51 6.67
C PRO A 48 -12.66 8.70 7.76
N TYR A 49 -12.11 7.54 8.06
CA TYR A 49 -12.48 6.80 9.26
C TYR A 49 -11.84 7.43 10.50
N PHE A 50 -12.41 7.18 11.67
CA PHE A 50 -11.86 7.69 12.94
C PHE A 50 -10.38 7.39 13.14
N CYS A 51 -9.89 6.27 12.59
CA CYS A 51 -8.51 5.81 12.70
C CYS A 51 -7.62 6.21 11.52
N ASP A 52 -8.08 7.06 10.62
CA ASP A 52 -7.23 7.59 9.55
C ASP A 52 -6.24 8.60 10.11
N PRO A 53 -4.95 8.45 9.80
CA PRO A 53 -3.96 9.46 10.15
C PRO A 53 -4.22 10.78 9.43
N VAL A 54 -3.92 11.89 10.13
CA VAL A 54 -4.07 13.23 9.58
C VAL A 54 -3.23 13.39 8.32
N GLY A 55 -3.87 13.82 7.24
CA GLY A 55 -3.22 14.06 5.95
C GLY A 55 -3.01 12.80 5.11
N GLY A 56 -3.63 11.67 5.47
CA GLY A 56 -3.63 10.47 4.66
C GLY A 56 -4.22 10.71 3.26
N GLU A 57 -3.48 10.32 2.22
CA GLU A 57 -3.92 10.39 0.83
C GLU A 57 -4.38 9.00 0.37
N PRO A 58 -5.62 8.83 -0.12
CA PRO A 58 -6.16 7.52 -0.46
C PRO A 58 -5.42 6.91 -1.65
N VAL A 59 -4.97 5.67 -1.48
CA VAL A 59 -4.44 4.82 -2.55
C VAL A 59 -5.57 4.01 -3.18
N GLY A 60 -6.46 3.49 -2.37
CA GLY A 60 -7.63 2.73 -2.79
C GLY A 60 -8.17 1.87 -1.65
N ARG A 61 -9.40 1.40 -1.78
CA ARG A 61 -10.08 0.59 -0.76
C ARG A 61 -10.25 -0.86 -1.17
N VAL A 62 -10.39 -1.72 -0.16
CA VAL A 62 -10.58 -3.17 -0.31
C VAL A 62 -11.96 -3.55 0.25
N GLY A 63 -12.81 -4.12 -0.59
CA GLY A 63 -14.13 -4.59 -0.14
C GLY A 63 -15.01 -3.50 0.46
N CYS A 64 -15.87 -3.88 1.40
CA CYS A 64 -16.87 -3.03 2.03
C CYS A 64 -16.63 -2.78 3.54
N ASP A 65 -15.60 -3.37 4.13
CA ASP A 65 -15.35 -3.35 5.58
C ASP A 65 -14.52 -2.15 6.05
N GLY A 66 -14.31 -1.17 5.18
CA GLY A 66 -13.54 0.04 5.47
C GLY A 66 -12.03 -0.13 5.37
N VAL A 67 -11.52 -1.31 5.05
CA VAL A 67 -10.09 -1.54 4.81
C VAL A 67 -9.65 -0.78 3.57
N HIS A 68 -8.59 0.00 3.71
CA HIS A 68 -8.05 0.78 2.59
C HIS A 68 -6.55 1.04 2.73
N PHE A 69 -5.95 1.54 1.65
CA PHE A 69 -4.53 1.89 1.62
C PHE A 69 -4.37 3.40 1.46
N ILE A 70 -3.35 3.95 2.09
CA ILE A 70 -3.02 5.38 2.07
C ILE A 70 -1.52 5.63 1.89
N LEU A 71 -1.19 6.86 1.46
CA LEU A 71 0.12 7.47 1.57
C LEU A 71 0.07 8.55 2.65
N LEU A 72 1.14 8.69 3.43
CA LEU A 72 1.27 9.75 4.45
C LEU A 72 2.12 10.92 3.95
N PRO A 73 1.87 12.16 4.41
CA PRO A 73 2.66 13.31 4.02
C PRO A 73 4.17 13.11 4.30
N GLY A 74 5.00 13.29 3.25
CA GLY A 74 6.44 13.15 3.37
C GLY A 74 6.95 11.72 3.50
N ASP A 75 6.07 10.72 3.38
CA ASP A 75 6.42 9.30 3.43
C ASP A 75 6.09 8.63 2.08
N GLU A 76 7.01 7.80 1.60
CA GLU A 76 6.83 7.05 0.36
C GLU A 76 6.18 5.68 0.57
N ARG A 77 6.09 5.23 1.83
CA ARG A 77 5.48 3.94 2.17
C ARG A 77 3.99 3.94 1.91
N VAL A 78 3.48 2.79 1.52
CA VAL A 78 2.04 2.52 1.49
C VAL A 78 1.63 1.90 2.82
N PHE A 79 0.57 2.45 3.41
CA PHE A 79 0.00 1.97 4.66
C PHE A 79 -1.37 1.34 4.41
N CYS A 80 -1.67 0.30 5.16
CA CYS A 80 -3.01 -0.26 5.27
C CYS A 80 -3.69 0.30 6.52
N VAL A 81 -4.92 0.78 6.37
CA VAL A 81 -5.81 1.16 7.47
C VAL A 81 -6.89 0.10 7.58
N ASP A 82 -7.06 -0.48 8.77
CA ASP A 82 -8.06 -1.50 9.07
C ASP A 82 -8.94 -1.08 10.24
N PRO A 83 -10.07 -0.39 9.99
CA PRO A 83 -10.95 0.11 11.05
C PRO A 83 -11.69 -0.99 11.82
N ALA A 84 -11.85 -2.18 11.21
CA ALA A 84 -12.64 -3.26 11.75
C ALA A 84 -11.86 -4.20 12.69
N MET A 85 -10.56 -4.39 12.38
CA MET A 85 -9.72 -5.39 13.04
C MET A 85 -8.56 -4.79 13.83
N GLY A 86 -8.32 -3.48 13.69
CA GLY A 86 -7.22 -2.81 14.37
C GLY A 86 -7.45 -2.66 15.87
N GLU A 87 -6.37 -2.47 16.59
CA GLU A 87 -6.34 -2.08 18.00
C GLU A 87 -5.52 -0.77 18.10
N PRO A 88 -5.60 -0.02 19.21
CA PRO A 88 -4.74 1.15 19.40
C PRO A 88 -3.27 0.84 19.10
N GLY A 89 -2.69 1.57 18.12
CA GLY A 89 -1.33 1.33 17.61
C GLY A 89 -1.21 0.30 16.47
N SER A 90 -2.31 -0.37 16.06
CA SER A 90 -2.28 -1.34 14.96
C SER A 90 -3.33 -1.10 13.86
N TYR A 91 -4.18 -0.08 14.00
CA TYR A 91 -5.12 0.31 12.93
C TYR A 91 -4.43 0.67 11.62
N VAL A 92 -3.20 1.15 11.68
CA VAL A 92 -2.44 1.66 10.55
C VAL A 92 -1.04 1.05 10.56
N LEU A 93 -0.78 0.21 9.57
CA LEU A 93 0.49 -0.49 9.44
C LEU A 93 1.08 -0.33 8.03
N PRO A 94 2.40 -0.15 7.90
CA PRO A 94 3.03 -0.11 6.59
C PRO A 94 2.98 -1.48 5.92
N VAL A 95 2.72 -1.48 4.60
CA VAL A 95 2.63 -2.70 3.80
C VAL A 95 3.61 -2.72 2.61
N ALA A 96 4.18 -1.58 2.25
CA ALA A 96 5.20 -1.48 1.23
C ALA A 96 6.09 -0.25 1.45
N GLU A 97 7.35 -0.30 1.04
CA GLU A 97 8.30 0.82 1.14
C GLU A 97 7.98 1.95 0.16
N ASN A 98 7.28 1.64 -0.92
CA ASN A 98 6.81 2.60 -1.92
C ASN A 98 5.70 1.97 -2.75
N PHE A 99 5.05 2.81 -3.60
CA PHE A 99 3.91 2.38 -4.39
C PHE A 99 4.25 1.31 -5.45
N ARG A 100 5.45 1.34 -6.05
CA ARG A 100 5.86 0.29 -7.01
C ARG A 100 6.04 -1.06 -6.35
N GLN A 101 6.60 -1.09 -5.13
CA GLN A 101 6.69 -2.32 -4.36
C GLN A 101 5.30 -2.85 -3.99
N PHE A 102 4.37 -1.96 -3.62
CA PHE A 102 2.97 -2.33 -3.38
C PHE A 102 2.35 -2.98 -4.62
N LEU A 103 2.50 -2.38 -5.80
CA LEU A 103 2.01 -2.96 -7.05
C LEU A 103 2.67 -4.33 -7.36
N SER A 104 3.97 -4.51 -7.09
CA SER A 104 4.65 -5.80 -7.24
C SER A 104 4.04 -6.87 -6.33
N PHE A 105 3.58 -6.50 -5.14
CA PHE A 105 2.86 -7.38 -4.22
C PHE A 105 1.45 -7.72 -4.73
N VAL A 106 0.74 -6.74 -5.28
CA VAL A 106 -0.55 -6.96 -5.97
C VAL A 106 -0.38 -7.94 -7.14
N LEU A 107 0.68 -7.79 -7.94
CA LEU A 107 0.97 -8.73 -9.03
C LEU A 107 1.21 -10.14 -8.52
N PHE A 108 1.90 -10.31 -7.39
CA PHE A 108 2.17 -11.62 -6.79
C PHE A 108 0.90 -12.28 -6.24
N CYS A 109 0.12 -11.53 -5.48
CA CYS A 109 -1.12 -12.03 -4.88
C CYS A 109 -2.28 -12.15 -5.89
N GLY A 110 -2.18 -11.43 -7.02
CA GLY A 110 -3.26 -11.25 -7.97
C GLY A 110 -4.38 -10.33 -7.46
N ASP A 111 -4.23 -9.76 -6.26
CA ASP A 111 -5.26 -8.98 -5.57
C ASP A 111 -4.62 -8.15 -4.44
N ALA A 112 -5.22 -7.02 -4.09
CA ALA A 112 -4.72 -6.19 -2.98
C ALA A 112 -5.16 -6.71 -1.60
N ASN A 113 -6.30 -7.41 -1.50
CA ASN A 113 -6.84 -7.89 -0.22
C ASN A 113 -5.86 -8.78 0.57
N PRO A 114 -5.15 -9.77 -0.02
CA PRO A 114 -4.21 -10.57 0.74
C PRO A 114 -3.12 -9.75 1.45
N ILE A 115 -2.71 -8.61 0.88
CA ILE A 115 -1.68 -7.75 1.47
C ILE A 115 -2.17 -7.13 2.78
N SER A 116 -3.44 -6.73 2.85
CA SER A 116 -4.07 -6.17 4.04
C SER A 116 -4.17 -7.17 5.20
N GLN A 117 -4.09 -8.47 4.93
CA GLN A 117 -4.26 -9.54 5.90
C GLN A 117 -2.95 -10.04 6.51
N ILE A 118 -1.78 -9.68 5.97
CA ILE A 118 -0.48 -10.21 6.39
C ILE A 118 -0.19 -9.93 7.86
N TRP A 119 -0.63 -8.82 8.41
CA TRP A 119 -0.27 -8.37 9.76
C TRP A 119 -0.61 -9.41 10.85
N TRP A 120 -1.74 -10.10 10.74
CA TRP A 120 -2.18 -11.09 11.72
C TRP A 120 -1.90 -12.55 11.33
N MET A 121 -1.58 -12.83 10.04
CA MET A 121 -1.29 -14.18 9.56
C MET A 121 0.15 -14.59 9.84
N ASP A 122 0.37 -15.87 10.15
CA ASP A 122 1.66 -16.53 9.94
C ASP A 122 1.86 -16.89 8.46
N GLU A 123 3.06 -17.33 8.09
CA GLU A 123 3.37 -17.61 6.68
C GLU A 123 2.55 -18.78 6.13
N GLY A 124 2.35 -19.84 6.93
CA GLY A 124 1.55 -20.99 6.52
C GLY A 124 0.11 -20.58 6.21
N ARG A 125 -0.52 -19.83 7.12
CA ARG A 125 -1.88 -19.31 6.92
C ARG A 125 -1.97 -18.37 5.70
N PHE A 126 -0.97 -17.52 5.47
CA PHE A 126 -0.95 -16.65 4.30
C PHE A 126 -0.88 -17.46 2.98
N ARG A 127 -0.05 -18.50 2.92
CA ARG A 127 0.03 -19.39 1.75
C ARG A 127 -1.29 -20.13 1.52
N ASP A 128 -1.89 -20.66 2.58
CA ASP A 128 -3.18 -21.33 2.51
C ASP A 128 -4.27 -20.37 2.04
N PHE A 129 -4.27 -19.14 2.52
CA PHE A 129 -5.23 -18.10 2.08
C PHE A 129 -5.10 -17.81 0.58
N LEU A 130 -3.89 -17.61 0.05
CA LEU A 130 -3.68 -17.42 -1.38
C LEU A 130 -4.16 -18.61 -2.21
N LYS A 131 -3.96 -19.81 -1.72
CA LYS A 131 -4.43 -21.04 -2.37
C LYS A 131 -5.95 -21.12 -2.36
N GLU A 132 -6.59 -20.90 -1.22
CA GLU A 132 -8.05 -20.87 -1.07
C GLU A 132 -8.69 -19.86 -2.03
N GLU A 133 -8.10 -18.64 -2.15
CA GLU A 133 -8.56 -17.61 -3.10
C GLU A 133 -8.43 -18.08 -4.57
N SER A 134 -7.34 -18.77 -4.92
CA SER A 134 -7.12 -19.28 -6.28
C SER A 134 -8.02 -20.44 -6.65
N GLU A 135 -8.54 -21.19 -5.67
CA GLU A 135 -9.41 -22.35 -5.84
C GLU A 135 -10.92 -21.99 -5.81
N ARG A 136 -11.26 -20.72 -5.47
CA ARG A 136 -12.66 -20.26 -5.49
C ARG A 136 -13.25 -20.38 -6.88
N SER A 137 -14.52 -20.78 -6.94
CA SER A 137 -15.27 -20.90 -8.20
C SER A 137 -16.70 -20.40 -7.99
N TRP A 138 -17.19 -19.58 -8.95
CA TRP A 138 -18.55 -19.08 -8.98
C TRP A 138 -19.02 -18.87 -10.43
N GLU A 139 -20.31 -18.66 -10.63
CA GLU A 139 -20.86 -18.35 -11.94
C GLU A 139 -20.34 -17.00 -12.45
N GLY A 140 -19.82 -16.94 -13.68
CA GLY A 140 -19.21 -15.73 -14.27
C GLY A 140 -17.73 -15.53 -13.93
N MET A 141 -17.10 -16.46 -13.23
CA MET A 141 -15.70 -16.38 -12.84
C MET A 141 -14.74 -16.25 -14.03
N GLU A 142 -15.04 -16.87 -15.18
CA GLU A 142 -14.18 -16.83 -16.37
C GLU A 142 -13.97 -15.38 -16.84
N ASP A 143 -15.04 -14.61 -17.01
CA ASP A 143 -14.98 -13.21 -17.42
C ASP A 143 -14.24 -12.33 -16.39
N PHE A 144 -14.44 -12.61 -15.10
CA PHE A 144 -13.73 -11.92 -14.03
C PHE A 144 -12.22 -12.19 -14.08
N LEU A 145 -11.80 -13.45 -14.24
CA LEU A 145 -10.40 -13.84 -14.34
C LEU A 145 -9.72 -13.24 -15.58
N GLU A 146 -10.44 -13.13 -16.70
CA GLU A 146 -9.94 -12.45 -17.91
C GLU A 146 -9.67 -10.96 -17.64
N ARG A 147 -10.61 -10.25 -17.00
CA ARG A 147 -10.44 -8.84 -16.61
C ARG A 147 -9.30 -8.65 -15.61
N LYS A 148 -9.23 -9.52 -14.60
CA LYS A 148 -8.13 -9.54 -13.60
C LYS A 148 -6.78 -9.72 -14.29
N LYS A 149 -6.64 -10.70 -15.16
CA LYS A 149 -5.42 -10.97 -15.91
C LYS A 149 -5.00 -9.78 -16.78
N ALA A 150 -5.97 -9.17 -17.47
CA ALA A 150 -5.72 -7.99 -18.29
C ALA A 150 -5.23 -6.81 -17.44
N ALA A 151 -5.87 -6.55 -16.30
CA ALA A 151 -5.48 -5.48 -15.37
C ALA A 151 -4.05 -5.69 -14.82
N LEU A 152 -3.72 -6.89 -14.34
CA LEU A 152 -2.38 -7.21 -13.83
C LEU A 152 -1.31 -7.08 -14.92
N ALA A 153 -1.59 -7.53 -16.14
CA ALA A 153 -0.66 -7.39 -17.27
C ALA A 153 -0.42 -5.92 -17.65
N ALA A 154 -1.49 -5.09 -17.63
CA ALA A 154 -1.39 -3.66 -17.90
C ALA A 154 -0.54 -2.94 -16.83
N ILE A 155 -0.70 -3.29 -15.54
CA ILE A 155 0.11 -2.75 -14.44
C ILE A 155 1.58 -3.12 -14.62
N ALA A 156 1.88 -4.42 -14.84
CA ALA A 156 3.25 -4.89 -15.05
C ALA A 156 3.93 -4.15 -16.21
N ALA A 157 3.24 -4.00 -17.34
CA ALA A 157 3.74 -3.28 -18.52
C ALA A 157 3.90 -1.77 -18.27
N ALA A 158 2.91 -1.14 -17.60
CA ALA A 158 2.95 0.29 -17.34
C ALA A 158 4.11 0.69 -16.40
N PHE A 159 4.40 -0.11 -15.39
CA PHE A 159 5.41 0.21 -14.37
C PHE A 159 6.76 -0.49 -14.58
N GLY A 160 6.84 -1.47 -15.49
CA GLY A 160 8.04 -2.26 -15.72
C GLY A 160 8.48 -3.04 -14.48
N ILE A 161 7.50 -3.62 -13.76
CA ILE A 161 7.70 -4.34 -12.50
C ILE A 161 7.31 -5.81 -12.64
N GLU A 162 7.90 -6.64 -11.78
CA GLU A 162 7.65 -8.08 -11.70
C GLU A 162 6.95 -8.41 -10.37
N PRO A 163 6.20 -9.53 -10.31
CA PRO A 163 5.63 -10.02 -9.06
C PRO A 163 6.70 -10.25 -7.99
N ALA A 164 6.42 -9.81 -6.77
CA ALA A 164 7.31 -10.01 -5.62
C ALA A 164 6.52 -10.52 -4.41
N ASP A 165 7.03 -11.55 -3.74
CA ASP A 165 6.42 -12.09 -2.53
C ASP A 165 6.38 -11.03 -1.40
N PRO A 166 5.17 -10.67 -0.89
CA PRO A 166 5.02 -9.64 0.12
C PRO A 166 5.36 -10.12 1.52
N TYR A 167 5.14 -11.40 1.87
CA TYR A 167 5.02 -11.84 3.25
C TYR A 167 6.19 -11.40 4.14
N GLY A 168 7.39 -11.83 3.82
CA GLY A 168 8.58 -11.52 4.64
C GLY A 168 8.91 -10.03 4.67
N LYS A 169 8.69 -9.32 3.56
CA LYS A 169 8.95 -7.87 3.45
C LYS A 169 7.97 -7.06 4.29
N VAL A 170 6.68 -7.35 4.21
CA VAL A 170 5.64 -6.70 5.01
C VAL A 170 5.87 -6.95 6.50
N LYS A 171 6.14 -8.20 6.91
CA LYS A 171 6.44 -8.52 8.32
C LYS A 171 7.66 -7.76 8.86
N ALA A 172 8.74 -7.68 8.08
CA ALA A 172 9.94 -6.94 8.48
C ALA A 172 9.66 -5.43 8.61
N LEU A 173 8.90 -4.87 7.66
CA LEU A 173 8.51 -3.46 7.66
C LEU A 173 7.65 -3.12 8.88
N GLN A 174 6.66 -3.94 9.19
CA GLN A 174 5.79 -3.80 10.36
C GLN A 174 6.54 -3.96 11.68
N ALA A 175 7.47 -4.91 11.77
CA ALA A 175 8.28 -5.12 12.97
C ALA A 175 9.22 -3.96 13.30
N SER A 176 9.61 -3.17 12.30
CA SER A 176 10.46 -1.97 12.47
C SER A 176 9.68 -0.66 12.58
N PHE A 177 8.36 -0.72 12.43
CA PHE A 177 7.53 0.47 12.43
C PHE A 177 7.19 0.93 13.85
N ASP A 178 7.37 2.23 14.10
CA ASP A 178 6.93 2.89 15.33
C ASP A 178 5.62 3.65 15.07
N PRO A 179 4.48 3.19 15.57
CA PRO A 179 3.19 3.86 15.38
C PRO A 179 3.10 5.22 16.08
N ALA A 180 4.01 5.55 17.01
CA ALA A 180 4.06 6.85 17.66
C ALA A 180 4.38 8.01 16.71
N CYS A 181 4.87 7.72 15.49
CA CYS A 181 5.07 8.73 14.45
C CYS A 181 3.76 9.16 13.75
N LEU A 182 2.66 8.43 13.95
CA LEU A 182 1.36 8.75 13.36
C LEU A 182 0.67 9.85 14.16
N ARG A 183 -0.04 10.72 13.44
CA ARG A 183 -0.90 11.75 14.03
C ARG A 183 -2.35 11.44 13.69
N PHE A 184 -3.22 11.48 14.68
CA PHE A 184 -4.65 11.23 14.52
C PHE A 184 -5.47 12.47 14.87
N SER A 185 -6.72 12.49 14.43
CA SER A 185 -7.70 13.51 14.80
C SER A 185 -8.18 13.35 16.25
N GLU A 186 -8.87 14.35 16.79
CA GLU A 186 -9.51 14.24 18.11
C GLU A 186 -10.52 13.09 18.16
N GLU A 187 -11.23 12.83 17.06
CA GLU A 187 -12.19 11.74 16.95
C GLU A 187 -11.57 10.37 17.25
N TYR A 188 -10.31 10.15 16.86
CA TYR A 188 -9.59 8.92 17.17
C TYR A 188 -9.49 8.71 18.69
N TYR A 189 -9.05 9.74 19.40
CA TYR A 189 -8.85 9.65 20.85
C TYR A 189 -10.19 9.53 21.58
N ASP A 190 -11.18 10.30 21.17
CA ASP A 190 -12.54 10.26 21.73
C ASP A 190 -13.20 8.89 21.53
N THR A 191 -13.09 8.34 20.31
CA THR A 191 -13.68 7.02 19.97
C THR A 191 -13.06 5.89 20.79
N LEU A 192 -11.76 5.97 21.06
CA LEU A 192 -11.03 4.93 21.81
C LEU A 192 -10.97 5.19 23.31
N GLY A 193 -11.48 6.34 23.79
CA GLY A 193 -11.37 6.74 25.20
C GLY A 193 -9.92 6.96 25.65
N LEU A 194 -9.08 7.47 24.77
CA LEU A 194 -7.68 7.78 25.04
C LEU A 194 -7.51 9.28 25.30
N ASP A 195 -6.51 9.63 26.10
CA ASP A 195 -6.10 11.02 26.23
C ASP A 195 -5.45 11.51 24.93
N SER A 196 -5.93 12.62 24.39
CA SER A 196 -5.30 13.28 23.23
C SER A 196 -3.93 13.84 23.69
N PRO A 197 -2.86 13.63 22.90
CA PRO A 197 -1.60 14.29 23.18
C PRO A 197 -1.80 15.81 23.17
N GLU A 198 -1.26 16.51 24.18
CA GLU A 198 -1.31 17.97 24.21
C GLU A 198 -0.78 18.51 22.88
N GLN A 199 -1.57 19.34 22.22
CA GLN A 199 -1.13 20.00 20.99
C GLN A 199 -0.01 20.95 21.39
N GLU A 200 1.23 20.57 21.13
CA GLU A 200 2.34 21.53 21.17
C GLU A 200 2.04 22.58 20.09
N GLU A 201 1.58 23.76 20.54
CA GLU A 201 1.43 24.92 19.69
C GLU A 201 2.79 25.24 19.03
N ILE A 202 2.85 25.09 17.70
CA ILE A 202 4.00 25.48 16.88
C ILE A 202 3.88 26.95 16.50
#